data_a04f2a2f816ba66a8f9d483697dd5c73
#
_entry.id   a04f2a2f816ba66a8f9d483697dd5c73
#
_cell.length_a   1.000
_cell.length_b   1.000
_cell.length_c   1.000
_cell.angle_alpha   90.00
_cell.angle_beta   90.00
_cell.angle_gamma   90.00
#
_symmetry.space_group_name_H-M   'P 1'
#
loop_
_entity.id
_entity.type
_entity.pdbx_description
1 polymer ?
#
loop_
_entity_poly.entity_id
_entity_poly.type
_entity_poly.pdbx_seq_one_letter_code
_entity_poly.pdbx_strand_id
1 'polypeptide(L)'
;MRKLFHVLCCMICAAVVLTSCKKKEETQTALYNDTAITEFTLGGLTQYTPGTSNVVATLTGSNYKMVIDQVNSTIYNRDSLPIGTAVSSVVCTVKALNSGIILIKNINDDNFAPYDANTGIDFTQPRTFRVNSSDGSASRNYTVTLNVKKTANKAFAWQAKADVDMLKDNSKLRLVTLGQALYTFGVKNGAVVFGKSTDQGATWKAITPDLPTPVAATVCENVVTQNGTMYLLNNGELFKSADGEHWQKIAMTGTPGLKQLFGAGTKELFALSNDGGIKASADDGANWTSEKIAPNAALPTAGITCLCYPYQQLAHTDYMLMVGNDGKQSVVWRKISTYEGNNKGGQWVCLEYETTNKSRLPLLTQPSLVQYVGLMMAFGPGTEAYQSSDQGITWGANATYKLPANTYSVATDSSGRIWAIGTNGKVYLGSFV
;
A
#
# COMPACT_ATOMS: atom_id res chain seq x y z
N MET A 1 -7.18 10.48 91.89
CA MET A 1 -7.27 9.70 90.64
C MET A 1 -8.26 10.28 89.61
N ARG A 2 -9.34 10.92 89.94
CA ARG A 2 -10.33 11.46 88.96
C ARG A 2 -9.82 12.67 88.18
N LYS A 3 -8.99 13.55 88.72
CA LYS A 3 -8.46 14.73 88.02
C LYS A 3 -7.34 14.41 86.97
N LEU A 4 -6.61 13.29 87.23
CA LEU A 4 -5.53 12.88 86.28
C LEU A 4 -6.13 12.21 85.03
N PHE A 5 -7.30 11.59 85.13
CA PHE A 5 -7.98 10.96 84.02
C PHE A 5 -8.58 11.98 83.04
N HIS A 6 -9.03 13.16 83.55
CA HIS A 6 -9.57 14.20 82.67
C HIS A 6 -8.47 14.95 81.89
N VAL A 7 -7.31 15.10 82.52
CA VAL A 7 -6.17 15.71 81.78
C VAL A 7 -5.59 14.80 80.69
N LEU A 8 -5.57 13.49 80.99
CA LEU A 8 -5.10 12.51 79.99
C LEU A 8 -6.11 12.33 78.81
N CYS A 9 -7.43 12.40 79.10
CA CYS A 9 -8.45 12.35 78.06
C CYS A 9 -8.45 13.60 77.18
N CYS A 10 -8.22 14.79 77.73
CA CYS A 10 -8.08 16.03 76.97
C CYS A 10 -6.81 16.08 76.11
N MET A 11 -5.68 15.49 76.57
CA MET A 11 -4.47 15.39 75.74
C MET A 11 -4.62 14.42 74.60
N ILE A 12 -5.35 13.32 74.77
CA ILE A 12 -5.62 12.35 73.70
C ILE A 12 -6.58 12.97 72.66
N CYS A 13 -7.60 13.73 73.06
CA CYS A 13 -8.48 14.43 72.13
C CYS A 13 -7.78 15.56 71.38
N ALA A 14 -6.80 16.24 71.97
CA ALA A 14 -6.02 17.28 71.31
C ALA A 14 -5.03 16.70 70.25
N ALA A 15 -4.52 15.46 70.49
CA ALA A 15 -3.64 14.77 69.51
C ALA A 15 -4.37 14.23 68.29
N VAL A 16 -5.69 13.95 68.37
CA VAL A 16 -6.49 13.43 67.23
C VAL A 16 -6.96 14.55 66.31
N VAL A 17 -6.98 15.83 66.76
CA VAL A 17 -7.41 16.97 65.90
C VAL A 17 -6.29 17.50 65.03
N LEU A 18 -5.01 17.14 65.29
CA LEU A 18 -3.86 17.63 64.55
C LEU A 18 -3.44 16.75 63.37
N THR A 19 -4.08 15.61 63.13
CA THR A 19 -3.77 14.70 62.00
C THR A 19 -4.74 14.79 60.83
N SER A 20 -5.67 15.77 60.82
CA SER A 20 -6.69 15.90 59.76
C SER A 20 -6.45 17.09 58.79
N CYS A 21 -5.20 17.52 58.60
CA CYS A 21 -4.85 18.31 57.47
C CYS A 21 -3.88 17.53 56.60
N LYS A 22 -4.35 16.46 55.95
CA LYS A 22 -3.77 16.09 54.65
C LYS A 22 -4.09 17.26 53.72
N LYS A 23 -3.09 18.13 53.44
CA LYS A 23 -3.07 18.90 52.23
C LYS A 23 -3.35 17.90 51.10
N LYS A 24 -4.51 18.02 50.42
CA LYS A 24 -4.60 17.51 49.08
C LYS A 24 -3.37 18.08 48.37
N GLU A 25 -2.42 17.23 48.04
CA GLU A 25 -1.48 17.56 47.00
C GLU A 25 -2.35 17.89 45.80
N GLU A 26 -2.49 19.16 45.49
CA GLU A 26 -2.92 19.58 44.17
C GLU A 26 -1.91 18.94 43.24
N THR A 27 -2.30 17.87 42.57
CA THR A 27 -1.52 17.33 41.46
C THR A 27 -1.40 18.46 40.46
N GLN A 28 -0.27 19.19 40.49
CA GLN A 28 0.03 20.17 39.48
C GLN A 28 0.02 19.44 38.16
N THR A 29 -1.02 19.69 37.38
CA THR A 29 -1.10 19.16 36.02
C THR A 29 0.10 19.71 35.26
N ALA A 30 0.99 18.84 34.82
CA ALA A 30 2.13 19.26 34.02
C ALA A 30 1.64 20.02 32.78
N LEU A 31 2.17 21.21 32.57
CA LEU A 31 1.87 22.03 31.42
C LEU A 31 2.97 21.84 30.36
N TYR A 32 2.59 21.84 29.09
CA TYR A 32 3.44 21.51 27.96
C TYR A 32 3.29 22.55 26.86
N ASN A 33 4.33 22.74 26.06
CA ASN A 33 4.33 23.65 24.92
C ASN A 33 3.88 23.00 23.59
N ASP A 34 3.34 21.78 23.64
CA ASP A 34 2.89 21.06 22.46
C ASP A 34 1.65 21.69 21.83
N THR A 35 1.65 21.72 20.49
CA THR A 35 0.56 22.28 19.68
C THR A 35 0.07 21.31 18.60
N ALA A 36 0.36 20.00 18.74
CA ALA A 36 0.03 19.01 17.74
C ALA A 36 -1.42 18.53 17.88
N ILE A 37 -2.17 18.48 16.77
CA ILE A 37 -3.42 17.71 16.69
C ILE A 37 -3.05 16.24 16.48
N THR A 38 -3.52 15.37 17.36
CA THR A 38 -3.21 13.93 17.35
C THR A 38 -4.35 13.08 16.81
N GLU A 39 -5.57 13.59 16.84
CA GLU A 39 -6.75 12.92 16.32
C GLU A 39 -7.67 13.92 15.65
N PHE A 40 -8.18 13.55 14.48
CA PHE A 40 -9.26 14.24 13.79
C PHE A 40 -10.17 13.18 13.14
N THR A 41 -11.42 13.08 13.62
CA THR A 41 -12.37 12.05 13.16
C THR A 41 -13.69 12.71 12.83
N LEU A 42 -14.26 12.36 11.67
CA LEU A 42 -15.58 12.83 11.25
C LEU A 42 -16.68 11.99 11.90
N GLY A 43 -17.75 12.66 12.31
CA GLY A 43 -18.97 12.01 12.78
C GLY A 43 -19.83 11.47 11.65
N GLY A 44 -21.12 11.30 11.89
CA GLY A 44 -22.09 10.92 10.86
C GLY A 44 -22.24 12.01 9.79
N LEU A 45 -22.33 11.60 8.52
CA LEU A 45 -22.50 12.49 7.38
C LEU A 45 -23.74 12.10 6.60
N THR A 46 -24.47 13.06 6.08
CA THR A 46 -25.63 12.81 5.21
C THR A 46 -25.24 12.97 3.75
N GLN A 47 -25.56 11.98 2.93
CA GLN A 47 -25.39 12.04 1.48
C GLN A 47 -26.74 12.27 0.81
N TYR A 48 -26.79 13.24 -0.09
CA TYR A 48 -27.95 13.57 -0.91
C TYR A 48 -27.74 13.18 -2.37
N THR A 49 -28.81 12.94 -3.10
CA THR A 49 -28.73 12.92 -4.57
C THR A 49 -28.26 14.29 -5.05
N PRO A 50 -27.19 14.38 -5.87
CA PRO A 50 -26.64 15.64 -6.32
C PRO A 50 -27.71 16.58 -6.91
N GLY A 51 -27.74 17.82 -6.43
CA GLY A 51 -28.71 18.83 -6.87
C GLY A 51 -30.12 18.70 -6.29
N THR A 52 -30.34 17.80 -5.32
CA THR A 52 -31.64 17.62 -4.66
C THR A 52 -31.49 17.57 -3.14
N SER A 53 -32.60 17.58 -2.40
CA SER A 53 -32.66 17.33 -0.95
C SER A 53 -32.98 15.86 -0.59
N ASN A 54 -32.99 14.96 -1.57
CA ASN A 54 -33.29 13.55 -1.31
C ASN A 54 -32.09 12.85 -0.67
N VAL A 55 -32.28 12.36 0.55
CA VAL A 55 -31.25 11.60 1.26
C VAL A 55 -31.04 10.24 0.58
N VAL A 56 -29.80 9.95 0.23
CA VAL A 56 -29.37 8.66 -0.36
C VAL A 56 -28.86 7.73 0.73
N ALA A 57 -28.02 8.24 1.64
CA ALA A 57 -27.39 7.45 2.68
C ALA A 57 -26.96 8.30 3.87
N THR A 58 -26.82 7.65 5.02
CA THR A 58 -26.02 8.15 6.14
C THR A 58 -24.68 7.45 6.13
N LEU A 59 -23.61 8.22 6.06
CA LEU A 59 -22.25 7.72 6.01
C LEU A 59 -21.62 7.74 7.41
N THR A 60 -20.88 6.70 7.75
CA THR A 60 -20.06 6.68 8.95
C THR A 60 -18.77 7.44 8.65
N GLY A 61 -18.63 8.68 9.14
CA GLY A 61 -17.50 9.56 8.79
C GLY A 61 -16.14 8.99 9.22
N SER A 62 -16.06 8.22 10.30
CA SER A 62 -14.82 7.57 10.76
C SER A 62 -14.24 6.55 9.76
N ASN A 63 -15.00 6.12 8.75
CA ASN A 63 -14.50 5.28 7.66
C ASN A 63 -13.61 6.07 6.68
N TYR A 64 -13.71 7.40 6.67
CA TYR A 64 -12.90 8.29 5.84
C TYR A 64 -11.72 8.81 6.66
N LYS A 65 -10.60 8.13 6.54
CA LYS A 65 -9.39 8.42 7.33
C LYS A 65 -8.86 9.82 7.05
N MET A 66 -8.70 10.61 8.12
CA MET A 66 -8.09 11.91 8.05
C MET A 66 -6.56 11.79 8.13
N VAL A 67 -5.89 12.48 7.24
CA VAL A 67 -4.43 12.64 7.25
C VAL A 67 -4.13 13.92 8.02
N ILE A 68 -3.28 13.83 9.04
CA ILE A 68 -2.80 14.97 9.82
C ILE A 68 -1.33 15.18 9.44
N ASP A 69 -1.09 16.17 8.57
CA ASP A 69 0.26 16.56 8.16
C ASP A 69 0.80 17.61 9.15
N GLN A 70 1.64 17.13 10.05
CA GLN A 70 2.24 17.98 11.09
C GLN A 70 3.28 18.97 10.51
N VAL A 71 3.87 18.66 9.38
CA VAL A 71 4.91 19.52 8.76
C VAL A 71 4.25 20.74 8.12
N ASN A 72 3.23 20.48 7.29
CA ASN A 72 2.51 21.54 6.57
C ASN A 72 1.33 22.12 7.36
N SER A 73 1.04 21.56 8.55
CA SER A 73 -0.11 21.94 9.39
C SER A 73 -1.43 21.89 8.61
N THR A 74 -1.63 20.81 7.85
CA THR A 74 -2.87 20.54 7.09
C THR A 74 -3.53 19.25 7.53
N ILE A 75 -4.86 19.23 7.48
CA ILE A 75 -5.67 18.05 7.79
C ILE A 75 -6.68 17.86 6.67
N TYR A 76 -6.74 16.66 6.10
CA TYR A 76 -7.65 16.34 5.01
C TYR A 76 -8.02 14.86 4.98
N ASN A 77 -9.17 14.54 4.41
CA ASN A 77 -9.54 13.14 4.20
C ASN A 77 -8.76 12.52 3.04
N ARG A 78 -8.12 11.37 3.30
CA ARG A 78 -7.34 10.62 2.30
C ARG A 78 -8.19 10.28 1.08
N ASP A 79 -9.36 9.67 1.33
CA ASP A 79 -10.31 9.31 0.30
C ASP A 79 -11.42 10.35 0.27
N SER A 80 -11.72 10.90 -0.91
CA SER A 80 -12.78 11.89 -1.05
C SER A 80 -14.13 11.32 -0.62
N LEU A 81 -14.92 12.12 0.09
CA LEU A 81 -16.30 11.79 0.41
C LEU A 81 -17.11 11.59 -0.89
N PRO A 82 -18.13 10.73 -0.90
CA PRO A 82 -19.00 10.55 -2.06
C PRO A 82 -19.64 11.86 -2.53
N ILE A 83 -19.93 11.94 -3.83
CA ILE A 83 -20.67 13.07 -4.37
C ILE A 83 -22.01 13.24 -3.64
N GLY A 84 -22.40 14.48 -3.38
CA GLY A 84 -23.63 14.81 -2.66
C GLY A 84 -23.50 14.72 -1.14
N THR A 85 -22.33 14.42 -0.58
CA THR A 85 -22.11 14.47 0.87
C THR A 85 -22.22 15.92 1.36
N ALA A 86 -23.11 16.15 2.31
CA ALA A 86 -23.25 17.45 2.96
C ALA A 86 -22.06 17.69 3.90
N VAL A 87 -21.38 18.80 3.70
CA VAL A 87 -20.25 19.23 4.53
C VAL A 87 -20.47 20.60 5.16
N SER A 88 -21.69 21.14 5.06
CA SER A 88 -22.05 22.43 5.66
C SER A 88 -22.30 22.38 7.16
N SER A 89 -22.43 21.18 7.73
CA SER A 89 -22.61 20.99 9.19
C SER A 89 -22.09 19.61 9.58
N VAL A 90 -20.79 19.51 9.84
CA VAL A 90 -20.11 18.25 10.17
C VAL A 90 -19.66 18.28 11.61
N VAL A 91 -20.17 17.36 12.41
CA VAL A 91 -19.65 17.10 13.76
C VAL A 91 -18.34 16.33 13.62
N CYS A 92 -17.31 16.75 14.34
CA CYS A 92 -16.03 16.04 14.33
C CYS A 92 -15.44 15.94 15.74
N THR A 93 -14.60 14.94 15.97
CA THR A 93 -13.82 14.80 17.19
C THR A 93 -12.37 15.20 16.89
N VAL A 94 -11.86 16.15 17.66
CA VAL A 94 -10.48 16.64 17.52
C VAL A 94 -9.80 16.53 18.87
N LYS A 95 -8.56 16.01 18.89
CA LYS A 95 -7.73 15.95 20.10
C LYS A 95 -6.37 16.58 19.84
N ALA A 96 -5.93 17.38 20.80
CA ALA A 96 -4.57 17.93 20.83
C ALA A 96 -3.70 17.14 21.80
N LEU A 97 -2.40 17.11 21.55
CA LEU A 97 -1.40 16.53 22.44
C LEU A 97 -1.39 17.31 23.74
N ASN A 98 -1.19 16.61 24.86
CA ASN A 98 -1.02 17.19 26.20
C ASN A 98 -2.06 18.24 26.59
N SER A 99 -3.34 17.98 26.21
CA SER A 99 -4.48 18.84 26.56
C SER A 99 -4.40 20.28 26.02
N GLY A 100 -3.76 20.48 24.87
CA GLY A 100 -3.76 21.78 24.19
C GLY A 100 -5.19 22.27 23.92
N ILE A 101 -5.41 23.56 24.07
CA ILE A 101 -6.72 24.20 23.87
C ILE A 101 -6.99 24.38 22.39
N ILE A 102 -8.09 23.81 21.90
CA ILE A 102 -8.48 23.86 20.50
C ILE A 102 -9.49 25.00 20.29
N LEU A 103 -9.17 25.86 19.35
CA LEU A 103 -10.01 26.96 18.90
C LEU A 103 -10.32 26.78 17.41
N ILE A 104 -11.43 27.33 16.96
CA ILE A 104 -11.79 27.37 15.53
C ILE A 104 -11.99 28.83 15.11
N LYS A 105 -11.44 29.20 13.95
CA LYS A 105 -11.63 30.53 13.37
C LYS A 105 -13.08 30.68 12.89
N ASN A 106 -13.70 31.81 13.22
CA ASN A 106 -15.03 32.17 12.69
C ASN A 106 -15.00 32.25 11.16
N ILE A 107 -16.14 32.04 10.53
CA ILE A 107 -16.24 32.13 9.06
C ILE A 107 -16.20 33.58 8.58
N ASN A 108 -16.77 34.49 9.35
CA ASN A 108 -17.06 35.86 8.90
C ASN A 108 -16.04 36.90 9.40
N ASP A 109 -15.12 36.49 10.29
CA ASP A 109 -14.10 37.40 10.85
C ASP A 109 -12.81 36.64 11.20
N ASP A 110 -11.82 37.36 11.74
CA ASP A 110 -10.53 36.76 12.13
C ASP A 110 -10.49 36.24 13.57
N ASN A 111 -11.62 36.28 14.28
CA ASN A 111 -11.69 35.85 15.67
C ASN A 111 -11.73 34.32 15.77
N PHE A 112 -11.25 33.83 16.90
CA PHE A 112 -11.27 32.41 17.24
C PHE A 112 -12.23 32.17 18.40
N ALA A 113 -13.07 31.15 18.28
CA ALA A 113 -13.95 30.67 19.34
C ALA A 113 -13.48 29.29 19.83
N PRO A 114 -13.78 28.91 21.07
CA PRO A 114 -13.53 27.56 21.55
C PRO A 114 -14.19 26.52 20.65
N TYR A 115 -13.43 25.45 20.31
CA TYR A 115 -13.99 24.33 19.57
C TYR A 115 -14.93 23.53 20.47
N ASP A 116 -16.14 23.23 19.96
CA ASP A 116 -17.13 22.35 20.59
C ASP A 116 -17.36 21.11 19.71
N ALA A 117 -17.11 19.93 20.29
CA ALA A 117 -17.23 18.66 19.60
C ALA A 117 -18.69 18.28 19.25
N ASN A 118 -19.69 18.95 19.82
CA ASN A 118 -21.11 18.70 19.57
C ASN A 118 -21.69 19.65 18.51
N THR A 119 -20.95 20.69 18.14
CA THR A 119 -21.41 21.67 17.15
C THR A 119 -20.95 21.30 15.75
N GLY A 120 -21.89 21.28 14.80
CA GLY A 120 -21.60 21.04 13.38
C GLY A 120 -20.80 22.19 12.78
N ILE A 121 -19.71 21.86 12.11
CA ILE A 121 -18.79 22.81 11.48
C ILE A 121 -19.06 22.81 9.97
N ASP A 122 -19.14 24.00 9.38
CA ASP A 122 -19.23 24.17 7.93
C ASP A 122 -17.85 24.01 7.29
N PHE A 123 -17.68 22.96 6.49
CA PHE A 123 -16.49 22.65 5.69
C PHE A 123 -16.72 22.85 4.19
N THR A 124 -17.69 23.65 3.78
CA THR A 124 -17.84 24.04 2.36
C THR A 124 -16.62 24.82 1.85
N GLN A 125 -15.85 25.40 2.77
CA GLN A 125 -14.53 26.01 2.56
C GLN A 125 -13.54 25.44 3.59
N PRO A 126 -12.23 25.52 3.32
CA PRO A 126 -11.23 25.16 4.31
C PRO A 126 -11.41 25.92 5.63
N ARG A 127 -11.26 25.21 6.75
CA ARG A 127 -11.41 25.79 8.09
C ARG A 127 -10.08 25.85 8.82
N THR A 128 -9.87 26.88 9.58
CA THR A 128 -8.67 27.05 10.41
C THR A 128 -8.97 26.64 11.85
N PHE A 129 -8.25 25.66 12.35
CA PHE A 129 -8.19 25.28 13.74
C PHE A 129 -6.88 25.81 14.34
N ARG A 130 -6.92 26.36 15.55
CA ARG A 130 -5.74 26.76 16.29
C ARG A 130 -5.62 25.88 17.53
N VAL A 131 -4.45 25.38 17.79
CA VAL A 131 -4.10 24.74 19.07
C VAL A 131 -3.21 25.70 19.83
N ASN A 132 -3.65 26.11 21.01
CA ASN A 132 -2.79 26.76 22.00
C ASN A 132 -2.24 25.68 22.94
N SER A 133 -0.96 25.74 23.25
CA SER A 133 -0.32 24.83 24.20
C SER A 133 -0.93 24.98 25.61
N SER A 134 -0.86 23.92 26.40
CA SER A 134 -1.43 23.94 27.75
C SER A 134 -0.70 24.92 28.70
N ASP A 135 0.55 25.26 28.43
CA ASP A 135 1.33 26.28 29.15
C ASP A 135 1.10 27.69 28.59
N GLY A 136 0.36 27.86 27.50
CA GLY A 136 0.09 29.15 26.85
C GLY A 136 1.26 29.76 26.08
N SER A 137 2.42 29.10 26.02
CA SER A 137 3.64 29.66 25.41
C SER A 137 3.67 29.57 23.89
N ALA A 138 2.90 28.65 23.29
CA ALA A 138 2.90 28.36 21.84
C ALA A 138 1.51 28.23 21.27
N SER A 139 1.38 28.50 19.97
CA SER A 139 0.17 28.20 19.21
C SER A 139 0.49 27.75 17.79
N ARG A 140 -0.40 26.92 17.20
CA ARG A 140 -0.29 26.46 15.81
C ARG A 140 -1.64 26.48 15.13
N ASN A 141 -1.67 26.94 13.89
CA ASN A 141 -2.86 26.91 13.05
C ASN A 141 -2.79 25.71 12.11
N TYR A 142 -3.89 24.96 12.00
CA TYR A 142 -4.10 23.88 11.03
C TYR A 142 -5.17 24.28 10.04
N THR A 143 -4.92 24.06 8.76
CA THR A 143 -5.96 24.17 7.72
C THR A 143 -6.61 22.82 7.51
N VAL A 144 -7.90 22.74 7.76
CA VAL A 144 -8.70 21.51 7.59
C VAL A 144 -9.54 21.60 6.34
N THR A 145 -9.43 20.64 5.45
CA THR A 145 -10.17 20.56 4.19
C THR A 145 -10.89 19.23 4.08
N LEU A 146 -12.18 19.25 3.77
CA LEU A 146 -12.93 18.05 3.40
C LEU A 146 -13.10 17.98 1.89
N ASN A 147 -12.52 16.95 1.29
CA ASN A 147 -12.62 16.68 -0.13
C ASN A 147 -13.89 15.87 -0.42
N VAL A 148 -14.79 16.42 -1.23
CA VAL A 148 -15.98 15.75 -1.72
C VAL A 148 -15.85 15.56 -3.22
N LYS A 149 -16.19 14.36 -3.74
CA LYS A 149 -16.16 14.09 -5.18
C LYS A 149 -17.13 15.03 -5.90
N LYS A 150 -16.65 15.67 -6.97
CA LYS A 150 -17.44 16.59 -7.79
C LYS A 150 -18.22 15.86 -8.90
N THR A 151 -17.81 14.66 -9.24
CA THR A 151 -18.44 13.82 -10.26
C THR A 151 -18.91 12.52 -9.65
N ALA A 152 -19.96 11.91 -10.22
CA ALA A 152 -20.40 10.57 -9.83
C ALA A 152 -19.22 9.60 -9.90
N ASN A 153 -19.19 8.64 -8.98
CA ASN A 153 -18.21 7.56 -9.05
C ASN A 153 -18.41 6.82 -10.36
N LYS A 154 -17.42 6.88 -11.22
CA LYS A 154 -17.35 5.93 -12.31
C LYS A 154 -17.19 4.53 -11.73
N ALA A 155 -17.98 3.59 -12.16
CA ALA A 155 -17.81 2.20 -11.78
C ALA A 155 -16.57 1.64 -12.49
N PHE A 156 -15.78 0.84 -11.77
CA PHE A 156 -14.69 0.13 -12.41
C PHE A 156 -15.25 -1.01 -13.28
N ALA A 157 -14.75 -1.14 -14.50
CA ALA A 157 -15.11 -2.22 -15.39
C ALA A 157 -13.91 -2.71 -16.20
N TRP A 158 -13.88 -4.02 -16.47
CA TRP A 158 -12.96 -4.63 -17.41
C TRP A 158 -13.56 -4.56 -18.82
N GLN A 159 -12.92 -3.82 -19.71
CA GLN A 159 -13.32 -3.69 -21.11
C GLN A 159 -12.53 -4.67 -21.97
N ALA A 160 -13.19 -5.53 -22.70
CA ALA A 160 -12.55 -6.38 -23.68
C ALA A 160 -11.93 -5.54 -24.81
N LYS A 161 -10.66 -5.77 -25.12
CA LYS A 161 -9.89 -5.03 -26.13
C LYS A 161 -9.62 -5.88 -27.37
N ALA A 162 -9.23 -7.12 -27.18
CA ALA A 162 -8.88 -8.03 -28.28
C ALA A 162 -9.23 -9.48 -27.94
N ASP A 163 -9.37 -10.26 -28.99
CA ASP A 163 -9.41 -11.72 -28.99
C ASP A 163 -8.17 -12.22 -29.74
N VAL A 164 -7.24 -12.84 -29.03
CA VAL A 164 -5.87 -13.10 -29.52
C VAL A 164 -5.61 -14.61 -29.51
N ASP A 165 -5.59 -15.24 -30.68
CA ASP A 165 -5.48 -16.70 -30.80
C ASP A 165 -4.21 -17.29 -30.21
N MET A 166 -3.09 -16.56 -30.24
CA MET A 166 -1.85 -17.03 -29.63
C MET A 166 -1.92 -17.17 -28.11
N LEU A 167 -2.86 -16.48 -27.45
CA LEU A 167 -3.06 -16.57 -26.00
C LEU A 167 -3.96 -17.74 -25.62
N LYS A 168 -4.72 -18.31 -26.56
CA LYS A 168 -5.64 -19.42 -26.28
C LYS A 168 -4.85 -20.68 -25.92
N ASP A 169 -5.37 -21.43 -24.95
CA ASP A 169 -4.90 -22.76 -24.55
C ASP A 169 -3.43 -22.79 -24.06
N ASN A 170 -2.92 -21.64 -23.59
CA ASN A 170 -1.63 -21.63 -22.93
C ASN A 170 -1.73 -22.29 -21.55
N SER A 171 -0.82 -23.21 -21.24
CA SER A 171 -0.70 -23.84 -19.92
C SER A 171 -0.05 -22.92 -18.89
N LYS A 172 0.77 -21.97 -19.36
CA LYS A 172 1.34 -20.85 -18.60
C LYS A 172 1.23 -19.58 -19.44
N LEU A 173 1.00 -18.46 -18.78
CA LEU A 173 0.87 -17.17 -19.45
C LEU A 173 1.30 -16.05 -18.51
N ARG A 174 2.17 -15.16 -18.97
CA ARG A 174 2.61 -13.99 -18.24
C ARG A 174 2.44 -12.75 -19.08
N LEU A 175 1.81 -11.73 -18.51
CA LEU A 175 1.75 -10.37 -19.07
C LEU A 175 2.86 -9.55 -18.43
N VAL A 176 3.65 -8.88 -19.27
CA VAL A 176 4.71 -7.96 -18.86
C VAL A 176 4.54 -6.65 -19.65
N THR A 177 4.83 -5.54 -19.00
CA THR A 177 4.77 -4.22 -19.63
C THR A 177 6.16 -3.59 -19.73
N LEU A 178 6.45 -2.97 -20.84
CA LEU A 178 7.63 -2.14 -21.03
C LEU A 178 7.20 -0.79 -21.59
N GLY A 179 7.25 0.24 -20.75
CA GLY A 179 6.56 1.49 -21.06
C GLY A 179 5.07 1.28 -21.21
N GLN A 180 4.52 1.62 -22.37
CA GLN A 180 3.11 1.39 -22.72
C GLN A 180 2.88 0.13 -23.58
N ALA A 181 3.94 -0.51 -24.03
CA ALA A 181 3.86 -1.74 -24.80
C ALA A 181 3.57 -2.94 -23.89
N LEU A 182 2.76 -3.87 -24.39
CA LEU A 182 2.36 -5.10 -23.71
C LEU A 182 3.10 -6.27 -24.36
N TYR A 183 3.62 -7.15 -23.52
CA TYR A 183 4.31 -8.37 -23.95
C TYR A 183 3.70 -9.58 -23.25
N THR A 184 3.61 -10.69 -23.96
CA THR A 184 3.17 -11.95 -23.40
C THR A 184 4.23 -13.02 -23.57
N PHE A 185 4.41 -13.79 -22.50
CA PHE A 185 5.26 -14.97 -22.44
C PHE A 185 4.34 -16.14 -22.11
N GLY A 186 4.18 -17.07 -23.00
CA GLY A 186 3.25 -18.18 -22.87
C GLY A 186 3.89 -19.53 -23.16
N VAL A 187 3.23 -20.60 -22.70
CA VAL A 187 3.56 -21.99 -23.06
C VAL A 187 2.34 -22.64 -23.66
N LYS A 188 2.41 -23.00 -24.92
CA LYS A 188 1.35 -23.65 -25.67
C LYS A 188 1.86 -24.97 -26.29
N ASN A 189 1.21 -26.08 -26.00
CA ASN A 189 1.62 -27.40 -26.48
C ASN A 189 3.11 -27.73 -26.18
N GLY A 190 3.62 -27.28 -25.03
CA GLY A 190 5.00 -27.48 -24.64
C GLY A 190 6.02 -26.52 -25.27
N ALA A 191 5.62 -25.70 -26.24
CA ALA A 191 6.46 -24.69 -26.86
C ALA A 191 6.24 -23.31 -26.23
N VAL A 192 7.29 -22.51 -26.14
CA VAL A 192 7.20 -21.11 -25.67
C VAL A 192 6.69 -20.25 -26.82
N VAL A 193 5.72 -19.38 -26.52
CA VAL A 193 5.16 -18.42 -27.44
C VAL A 193 5.30 -17.00 -26.87
N PHE A 194 5.68 -16.06 -27.73
CA PHE A 194 5.87 -14.67 -27.36
C PHE A 194 4.94 -13.79 -28.19
N GLY A 195 4.36 -12.79 -27.56
CA GLY A 195 3.49 -11.83 -28.21
C GLY A 195 3.79 -10.41 -27.78
N LYS A 196 3.47 -9.46 -28.66
CA LYS A 196 3.68 -8.03 -28.44
C LYS A 196 2.50 -7.22 -28.97
N SER A 197 2.11 -6.21 -28.24
CA SER A 197 1.21 -5.14 -28.67
C SER A 197 1.80 -3.79 -28.34
N THR A 198 1.77 -2.86 -29.30
CA THR A 198 2.26 -1.48 -29.14
C THR A 198 1.15 -0.43 -29.29
N ASP A 199 -0.08 -0.87 -29.54
CA ASP A 199 -1.26 -0.05 -29.79
C ASP A 199 -2.34 -0.20 -28.71
N GLN A 200 -1.89 -0.29 -27.46
CA GLN A 200 -2.78 -0.40 -26.30
C GLN A 200 -3.66 -1.65 -26.33
N GLY A 201 -3.09 -2.78 -26.72
CA GLY A 201 -3.76 -4.06 -26.71
C GLY A 201 -4.77 -4.28 -27.84
N ALA A 202 -4.87 -3.36 -28.81
CA ALA A 202 -5.83 -3.47 -29.92
C ALA A 202 -5.42 -4.55 -30.92
N THR A 203 -4.13 -4.59 -31.27
CA THR A 203 -3.56 -5.64 -32.12
C THR A 203 -2.37 -6.32 -31.47
N TRP A 204 -2.16 -7.59 -31.83
CA TRP A 204 -1.10 -8.41 -31.28
C TRP A 204 -0.32 -9.11 -32.37
N LYS A 205 0.98 -9.12 -32.23
CA LYS A 205 1.91 -9.78 -33.14
C LYS A 205 2.65 -10.88 -32.38
N ALA A 206 2.69 -12.09 -32.95
CA ALA A 206 3.64 -13.09 -32.51
C ALA A 206 5.07 -12.60 -32.83
N ILE A 207 5.97 -12.73 -31.89
CA ILE A 207 7.38 -12.37 -32.05
C ILE A 207 8.25 -13.60 -31.88
N THR A 208 9.38 -13.64 -32.58
CA THR A 208 10.41 -14.65 -32.42
C THR A 208 11.64 -13.98 -31.87
N PRO A 209 11.88 -14.07 -30.56
CA PRO A 209 13.07 -13.46 -29.95
C PRO A 209 14.35 -14.17 -30.42
N ASP A 210 15.42 -13.43 -30.54
CA ASP A 210 16.76 -13.95 -30.90
C ASP A 210 17.48 -14.60 -29.68
N LEU A 211 16.71 -15.37 -28.90
CA LEU A 211 17.22 -16.13 -27.76
C LEU A 211 17.84 -17.46 -28.22
N PRO A 212 18.87 -17.95 -27.52
CA PRO A 212 19.39 -19.29 -27.75
C PRO A 212 18.33 -20.36 -27.52
N THR A 213 18.28 -21.34 -28.42
CA THR A 213 17.37 -22.50 -28.32
C THR A 213 18.05 -23.68 -27.61
N PRO A 214 17.31 -24.45 -26.81
CA PRO A 214 15.87 -24.33 -26.54
C PRO A 214 15.56 -23.24 -25.51
N VAL A 215 14.46 -22.51 -25.74
CA VAL A 215 13.91 -21.59 -24.76
C VAL A 215 13.11 -22.40 -23.74
N ALA A 216 13.48 -22.28 -22.47
CA ALA A 216 12.82 -23.03 -21.39
C ALA A 216 11.41 -22.51 -21.11
N ALA A 217 10.46 -23.40 -20.84
CA ALA A 217 9.08 -23.01 -20.44
C ALA A 217 9.03 -22.16 -19.14
N THR A 218 10.09 -22.17 -18.36
CA THR A 218 10.23 -21.36 -17.15
C THR A 218 10.45 -19.88 -17.43
N VAL A 219 10.72 -19.45 -18.67
CA VAL A 219 10.89 -18.02 -19.02
C VAL A 219 9.63 -17.19 -18.69
N CYS A 220 8.45 -17.79 -18.68
CA CYS A 220 7.22 -17.12 -18.23
C CYS A 220 7.30 -16.66 -16.76
N GLU A 221 8.10 -17.31 -15.95
CA GLU A 221 8.30 -17.01 -14.52
C GLU A 221 9.61 -16.23 -14.27
N ASN A 222 10.40 -16.01 -15.33
CA ASN A 222 11.79 -15.54 -15.26
C ASN A 222 12.00 -14.23 -16.03
N VAL A 223 10.96 -13.43 -16.17
CA VAL A 223 11.03 -12.14 -16.85
C VAL A 223 10.64 -11.01 -15.91
N VAL A 224 11.47 -9.97 -15.85
CA VAL A 224 11.21 -8.74 -15.09
C VAL A 224 11.57 -7.51 -15.93
N THR A 225 11.05 -6.35 -15.53
CA THR A 225 11.37 -5.07 -16.19
C THR A 225 11.97 -4.10 -15.20
N GLN A 226 12.97 -3.35 -15.63
CA GLN A 226 13.63 -2.29 -14.86
C GLN A 226 14.05 -1.17 -15.81
N ASN A 227 13.67 0.07 -15.51
CA ASN A 227 14.15 1.27 -16.20
C ASN A 227 14.09 1.18 -17.75
N GLY A 228 13.00 0.67 -18.30
CA GLY A 228 12.84 0.54 -19.75
C GLY A 228 13.60 -0.63 -20.40
N THR A 229 14.08 -1.57 -19.59
CA THR A 229 14.76 -2.79 -20.04
C THR A 229 14.04 -4.01 -19.49
N MET A 230 13.86 -5.02 -20.31
CA MET A 230 13.46 -6.38 -19.88
C MET A 230 14.70 -7.21 -19.57
N TYR A 231 14.64 -8.00 -18.52
CA TYR A 231 15.63 -9.01 -18.16
C TYR A 231 14.94 -10.37 -18.13
N LEU A 232 15.60 -11.37 -18.67
CA LEU A 232 15.08 -12.73 -18.79
C LEU A 232 16.16 -13.74 -18.45
N LEU A 233 15.83 -14.66 -17.56
CA LEU A 233 16.68 -15.81 -17.23
C LEU A 233 16.24 -17.03 -18.04
N ASN A 234 17.12 -17.56 -18.89
CA ASN A 234 16.90 -18.77 -19.67
C ASN A 234 18.02 -19.76 -19.45
N ASN A 235 17.72 -20.95 -18.95
CA ASN A 235 18.68 -22.01 -18.69
C ASN A 235 19.91 -21.57 -17.86
N GLY A 236 19.70 -20.70 -16.86
CA GLY A 236 20.76 -20.19 -16.00
C GLY A 236 21.58 -19.03 -16.60
N GLU A 237 21.28 -18.63 -17.82
CA GLU A 237 21.89 -17.49 -18.50
C GLU A 237 20.96 -16.29 -18.48
N LEU A 238 21.49 -15.09 -18.25
CA LEU A 238 20.74 -13.86 -18.16
C LEU A 238 20.86 -13.07 -19.46
N PHE A 239 19.72 -12.56 -19.93
CA PHE A 239 19.59 -11.75 -21.12
C PHE A 239 18.88 -10.44 -20.82
N LYS A 240 19.15 -9.39 -21.59
CA LYS A 240 18.43 -8.12 -21.54
C LYS A 240 17.95 -7.68 -22.92
N SER A 241 16.81 -6.97 -22.95
CA SER A 241 16.21 -6.46 -24.19
C SER A 241 15.48 -5.14 -23.91
N ALA A 242 15.54 -4.22 -24.88
CA ALA A 242 14.77 -2.98 -24.87
C ALA A 242 13.45 -3.07 -25.66
N ASP A 243 13.23 -4.15 -26.42
CA ASP A 243 12.09 -4.27 -27.34
C ASP A 243 11.39 -5.65 -27.29
N GLY A 244 11.95 -6.61 -26.53
CA GLY A 244 11.44 -7.98 -26.40
C GLY A 244 11.74 -8.90 -27.60
N GLU A 245 12.36 -8.39 -28.66
CA GLU A 245 12.72 -9.12 -29.86
C GLU A 245 14.22 -9.39 -29.94
N HIS A 246 15.02 -8.35 -29.64
CA HIS A 246 16.50 -8.43 -29.66
C HIS A 246 17.03 -8.56 -28.24
N TRP A 247 17.68 -9.68 -27.96
CA TRP A 247 18.19 -10.02 -26.64
C TRP A 247 19.71 -10.12 -26.59
N GLN A 248 20.30 -9.39 -25.68
CA GLN A 248 21.74 -9.41 -25.45
C GLN A 248 22.03 -10.25 -24.21
N LYS A 249 22.90 -11.26 -24.36
CA LYS A 249 23.40 -12.05 -23.22
C LYS A 249 24.24 -11.15 -22.32
N ILE A 250 24.01 -11.27 -21.01
CA ILE A 250 24.79 -10.59 -19.98
C ILE A 250 25.91 -11.53 -19.52
N ALA A 251 27.14 -11.04 -19.58
CA ALA A 251 28.29 -11.76 -19.05
C ALA A 251 28.29 -11.69 -17.52
N MET A 252 27.83 -12.75 -16.87
CA MET A 252 27.83 -12.84 -15.43
C MET A 252 29.22 -13.25 -14.92
N THR A 253 29.69 -12.61 -13.85
CA THR A 253 30.94 -12.98 -13.18
C THR A 253 30.76 -14.29 -12.39
N GLY A 254 31.57 -15.29 -12.69
CA GLY A 254 31.47 -16.61 -12.08
C GLY A 254 30.18 -17.37 -12.47
N THR A 255 29.72 -18.25 -11.60
CA THR A 255 28.49 -19.02 -11.76
C THR A 255 27.57 -18.72 -10.60
N PRO A 256 26.75 -17.66 -10.66
CA PRO A 256 25.92 -17.24 -9.52
C PRO A 256 24.83 -18.25 -9.13
N GLY A 257 24.58 -19.28 -9.96
CA GLY A 257 23.63 -20.35 -9.66
C GLY A 257 22.20 -19.82 -9.54
N LEU A 258 21.77 -18.97 -10.46
CA LEU A 258 20.42 -18.40 -10.46
C LEU A 258 19.39 -19.45 -10.85
N LYS A 259 18.32 -19.54 -10.05
CA LYS A 259 17.19 -20.46 -10.25
C LYS A 259 15.99 -19.76 -10.88
N GLN A 260 15.65 -18.59 -10.35
CA GLN A 260 14.49 -17.83 -10.81
C GLN A 260 14.71 -16.32 -10.64
N LEU A 261 14.59 -15.58 -11.72
CA LEU A 261 14.56 -14.12 -11.71
C LEU A 261 13.13 -13.67 -11.36
N PHE A 262 12.93 -13.03 -10.20
CA PHE A 262 11.57 -12.79 -9.71
C PHE A 262 11.22 -11.32 -9.48
N GLY A 263 12.19 -10.42 -9.42
CA GLY A 263 11.93 -9.02 -9.08
C GLY A 263 13.02 -8.08 -9.56
N ALA A 264 12.62 -6.81 -9.70
CA ALA A 264 13.51 -5.71 -10.01
C ALA A 264 13.08 -4.47 -9.22
N GLY A 265 14.04 -3.83 -8.58
CA GLY A 265 13.92 -2.53 -7.93
C GLY A 265 14.40 -1.40 -8.84
N THR A 266 14.53 -0.19 -8.30
CA THR A 266 15.05 0.97 -9.05
C THR A 266 16.49 0.74 -9.52
N LYS A 267 17.31 0.06 -8.73
CA LYS A 267 18.74 -0.16 -9.00
C LYS A 267 19.18 -1.62 -8.92
N GLU A 268 18.32 -2.52 -8.49
CA GLU A 268 18.70 -3.91 -8.20
C GLU A 268 17.78 -4.90 -8.92
N LEU A 269 18.37 -5.98 -9.43
CA LEU A 269 17.66 -7.18 -9.88
C LEU A 269 17.72 -8.23 -8.76
N PHE A 270 16.67 -9.05 -8.64
CA PHE A 270 16.58 -10.09 -7.60
C PHE A 270 16.26 -11.45 -8.20
N ALA A 271 17.01 -12.46 -7.75
CA ALA A 271 16.79 -13.83 -8.16
C ALA A 271 16.85 -14.78 -6.95
N LEU A 272 16.07 -15.85 -7.00
CA LEU A 272 16.34 -17.03 -6.17
C LEU A 272 17.57 -17.75 -6.71
N SER A 273 18.36 -18.32 -5.83
CA SER A 273 19.52 -19.11 -6.16
C SER A 273 19.31 -20.60 -5.91
N ASN A 274 20.13 -21.44 -6.54
CA ASN A 274 20.06 -22.89 -6.41
C ASN A 274 20.40 -23.38 -4.99
N ASP A 275 21.11 -22.58 -4.21
CA ASP A 275 21.43 -22.83 -2.80
C ASP A 275 20.26 -22.50 -1.84
N GLY A 276 19.12 -22.07 -2.38
CA GLY A 276 17.91 -21.75 -1.60
C GLY A 276 17.89 -20.34 -1.00
N GLY A 277 18.82 -19.46 -1.41
CA GLY A 277 18.89 -18.08 -0.98
C GLY A 277 18.27 -17.09 -2.00
N ILE A 278 18.40 -15.82 -1.68
CA ILE A 278 18.12 -14.70 -2.60
C ILE A 278 19.45 -14.04 -2.95
N LYS A 279 19.63 -13.71 -4.21
CA LYS A 279 20.74 -12.90 -4.71
C LYS A 279 20.25 -11.62 -5.35
N ALA A 280 21.05 -10.57 -5.23
CA ALA A 280 20.79 -9.27 -5.84
C ALA A 280 21.98 -8.86 -6.73
N SER A 281 21.66 -8.14 -7.81
CA SER A 281 22.64 -7.48 -8.67
C SER A 281 22.28 -6.01 -8.80
N ALA A 282 23.28 -5.13 -8.60
CA ALA A 282 23.14 -3.68 -8.73
C ALA A 282 23.85 -3.12 -9.97
N ASP A 283 24.27 -3.98 -10.89
CA ASP A 283 25.05 -3.67 -12.09
C ASP A 283 24.52 -4.41 -13.32
N ASP A 284 23.25 -4.30 -13.57
CA ASP A 284 22.55 -4.89 -14.71
C ASP A 284 22.68 -6.43 -14.81
N GLY A 285 22.90 -7.11 -13.70
CA GLY A 285 22.98 -8.56 -13.67
C GLY A 285 24.41 -9.11 -13.88
N ALA A 286 25.44 -8.27 -13.94
CA ALA A 286 26.81 -8.71 -14.15
C ALA A 286 27.41 -9.40 -12.91
N ASN A 287 27.19 -8.83 -11.73
CA ASN A 287 27.64 -9.39 -10.45
C ASN A 287 26.45 -9.63 -9.53
N TRP A 288 26.49 -10.76 -8.81
CA TRP A 288 25.42 -11.19 -7.92
C TRP A 288 25.94 -11.44 -6.50
N THR A 289 25.32 -10.85 -5.51
CA THR A 289 25.65 -10.99 -4.09
C THR A 289 24.50 -11.59 -3.32
N SER A 290 24.80 -12.37 -2.28
CA SER A 290 23.78 -12.96 -1.42
C SER A 290 23.10 -11.89 -0.56
N GLU A 291 21.80 -11.99 -0.47
CA GLU A 291 20.93 -11.10 0.31
C GLU A 291 20.79 -11.56 1.76
N LYS A 292 20.52 -10.62 2.63
CA LYS A 292 20.13 -10.91 4.02
C LYS A 292 18.67 -11.33 4.07
N ILE A 293 18.41 -12.49 4.63
CA ILE A 293 17.07 -13.05 4.83
C ILE A 293 16.84 -13.20 6.33
N ALA A 294 15.69 -12.80 6.82
CA ALA A 294 15.32 -13.00 8.21
C ALA A 294 15.28 -14.50 8.53
N PRO A 295 15.83 -14.93 9.66
CA PRO A 295 15.77 -16.33 10.06
C PRO A 295 14.33 -16.75 10.38
N ASN A 296 14.07 -18.05 10.40
CA ASN A 296 12.84 -18.71 10.84
C ASN A 296 11.65 -18.66 9.88
N ALA A 297 11.87 -18.34 8.60
CA ALA A 297 10.81 -18.44 7.61
C ALA A 297 11.36 -19.08 6.32
N ALA A 298 10.54 -19.92 5.68
CA ALA A 298 10.87 -20.51 4.39
C ALA A 298 10.50 -19.57 3.25
N LEU A 299 11.35 -19.46 2.25
CA LEU A 299 11.04 -18.77 1.01
C LEU A 299 9.93 -19.52 0.24
N PRO A 300 9.12 -18.83 -0.57
CA PRO A 300 8.13 -19.49 -1.41
C PRO A 300 8.81 -20.42 -2.43
N THR A 301 8.14 -21.51 -2.77
CA THR A 301 8.68 -22.54 -3.67
C THR A 301 8.12 -22.47 -5.08
N ALA A 302 6.99 -21.77 -5.28
CA ALA A 302 6.30 -21.65 -6.56
C ALA A 302 5.54 -20.33 -6.70
N GLY A 303 5.17 -19.97 -7.95
CA GLY A 303 4.34 -18.81 -8.27
C GLY A 303 4.91 -17.50 -7.75
N ILE A 304 6.21 -17.28 -7.90
CA ILE A 304 6.89 -16.15 -7.27
C ILE A 304 6.82 -14.93 -8.17
N THR A 305 6.39 -13.82 -7.60
CA THR A 305 6.37 -12.50 -8.23
C THR A 305 6.74 -11.43 -7.22
N CYS A 306 7.18 -10.28 -7.71
CA CYS A 306 7.56 -9.15 -6.86
C CYS A 306 6.98 -7.85 -7.42
N LEU A 307 6.46 -7.04 -6.54
CA LEU A 307 6.10 -5.65 -6.80
C LEU A 307 7.15 -4.75 -6.14
N CYS A 308 7.67 -3.80 -6.90
CA CYS A 308 8.57 -2.78 -6.40
C CYS A 308 8.00 -1.38 -6.68
N TYR A 309 8.15 -0.47 -5.73
CA TYR A 309 7.85 0.94 -5.91
C TYR A 309 8.74 1.80 -4.99
N PRO A 310 8.99 3.08 -5.36
CA PRO A 310 9.73 4.00 -4.50
C PRO A 310 9.06 4.19 -3.15
N TYR A 311 9.83 4.04 -2.07
CA TYR A 311 9.33 4.20 -0.70
C TYR A 311 9.33 5.67 -0.30
N GLN A 312 8.18 6.33 -0.40
CA GLN A 312 8.02 7.77 -0.24
C GLN A 312 8.51 8.34 1.11
N GLN A 313 8.62 7.50 2.15
CA GLN A 313 9.06 7.92 3.48
C GLN A 313 10.59 8.08 3.59
N LEU A 314 11.36 7.49 2.68
CA LEU A 314 12.81 7.53 2.67
C LEU A 314 13.31 7.77 1.25
N ALA A 315 14.16 8.78 1.06
CA ALA A 315 14.81 9.04 -0.21
C ALA A 315 15.68 7.85 -0.66
N HIS A 316 15.80 7.65 -1.96
CA HIS A 316 16.64 6.60 -2.57
C HIS A 316 16.36 5.20 -2.01
N THR A 317 15.09 4.92 -1.75
CA THR A 317 14.67 3.67 -1.11
C THR A 317 13.51 3.05 -1.88
N ASP A 318 13.61 1.75 -2.10
CA ASP A 318 12.55 0.93 -2.68
C ASP A 318 11.82 0.14 -1.60
N TYR A 319 10.51 0.03 -1.73
CA TYR A 319 9.72 -0.97 -1.06
C TYR A 319 9.44 -2.12 -2.02
N MET A 320 9.83 -3.32 -1.62
CA MET A 320 9.61 -4.53 -2.40
C MET A 320 8.74 -5.51 -1.64
N LEU A 321 7.75 -6.04 -2.34
CA LEU A 321 6.85 -7.08 -1.85
C LEU A 321 6.94 -8.28 -2.77
N MET A 322 7.49 -9.39 -2.25
CA MET A 322 7.51 -10.67 -2.93
C MET A 322 6.36 -11.53 -2.42
N VAL A 323 5.59 -12.10 -3.33
CA VAL A 323 4.55 -13.09 -3.05
C VAL A 323 4.84 -14.35 -3.86
N GLY A 324 4.66 -15.47 -3.24
CA GLY A 324 4.64 -16.79 -3.85
C GLY A 324 3.85 -17.74 -2.97
N ASN A 325 4.03 -19.05 -3.15
CA ASN A 325 3.37 -20.04 -2.31
C ASN A 325 4.29 -21.22 -1.97
N ASP A 326 3.92 -21.95 -0.92
CA ASP A 326 4.60 -23.18 -0.46
C ASP A 326 3.81 -24.46 -0.79
N GLY A 327 2.79 -24.34 -1.65
CA GLY A 327 1.86 -25.39 -2.03
C GLY A 327 0.66 -25.52 -1.10
N LYS A 328 0.65 -24.83 0.06
CA LYS A 328 -0.44 -24.84 1.04
C LYS A 328 -1.05 -23.46 1.25
N GLN A 329 -0.23 -22.44 1.18
CA GLN A 329 -0.61 -21.06 1.45
C GLN A 329 0.24 -20.08 0.66
N SER A 330 -0.25 -18.86 0.48
CA SER A 330 0.59 -17.77 -0.01
C SER A 330 1.60 -17.35 1.07
N VAL A 331 2.83 -17.07 0.64
CA VAL A 331 3.94 -16.63 1.49
C VAL A 331 4.33 -15.24 1.02
N VAL A 332 4.35 -14.28 1.94
CA VAL A 332 4.58 -12.87 1.63
C VAL A 332 5.86 -12.40 2.33
N TRP A 333 6.78 -11.86 1.55
CA TRP A 333 8.03 -11.28 2.02
C TRP A 333 8.15 -9.83 1.59
N ARG A 334 8.76 -9.01 2.41
CA ARG A 334 9.09 -7.63 2.07
C ARG A 334 10.57 -7.34 2.26
N LYS A 335 11.06 -6.38 1.47
CA LYS A 335 12.35 -5.71 1.70
C LYS A 335 12.14 -4.20 1.54
N ILE A 336 12.72 -3.42 2.45
CA ILE A 336 12.91 -1.98 2.28
C ILE A 336 14.40 -1.82 2.00
N SER A 337 14.75 -1.38 0.78
CA SER A 337 16.13 -1.34 0.32
C SER A 337 16.53 0.08 -0.05
N THR A 338 17.48 0.64 0.70
CA THR A 338 18.11 1.91 0.34
C THR A 338 19.24 1.63 -0.65
N TYR A 339 19.20 2.26 -1.83
CA TYR A 339 20.15 2.00 -2.93
C TYR A 339 21.25 3.06 -3.08
N GLU A 340 21.18 4.16 -2.30
CA GLU A 340 22.21 5.21 -2.26
C GLU A 340 22.58 5.57 -0.81
N GLY A 341 23.75 6.20 -0.62
CA GLY A 341 24.24 6.64 0.69
C GLY A 341 24.99 5.57 1.50
N ASN A 342 25.26 5.86 2.77
CA ASN A 342 26.08 5.02 3.64
C ASN A 342 25.31 3.81 4.21
N ASN A 343 23.99 3.83 4.17
CA ASN A 343 23.11 2.79 4.72
C ASN A 343 22.46 1.97 3.60
N LYS A 344 23.24 1.61 2.57
CA LYS A 344 22.77 0.77 1.46
C LYS A 344 22.33 -0.60 1.92
N GLY A 345 21.31 -1.11 1.22
CA GLY A 345 20.79 -2.45 1.42
C GLY A 345 19.54 -2.49 2.28
N GLY A 346 19.17 -3.68 2.65
CA GLY A 346 17.99 -4.01 3.46
C GLY A 346 17.98 -5.51 3.72
N GLN A 347 16.97 -5.96 4.45
CA GLN A 347 16.78 -7.38 4.76
C GLN A 347 15.41 -7.83 4.26
N TRP A 348 15.35 -9.02 3.67
CA TRP A 348 14.09 -9.69 3.38
C TRP A 348 13.49 -10.23 4.67
N VAL A 349 12.25 -9.83 4.94
CA VAL A 349 11.49 -10.20 6.14
C VAL A 349 10.19 -10.87 5.71
N CYS A 350 9.93 -12.07 6.23
CA CYS A 350 8.63 -12.72 6.05
C CYS A 350 7.58 -11.97 6.86
N LEU A 351 6.47 -11.64 6.21
CA LEU A 351 5.31 -11.11 6.91
C LEU A 351 4.55 -12.30 7.48
N GLU A 352 4.87 -12.65 8.73
CA GLU A 352 4.26 -13.77 9.42
C GLU A 352 2.78 -13.49 9.71
N TYR A 353 1.96 -14.52 9.50
CA TYR A 353 0.56 -14.49 9.84
C TYR A 353 0.27 -15.64 10.80
N GLU A 354 -0.46 -15.36 11.86
CA GLU A 354 -1.06 -16.43 12.66
C GLU A 354 -1.98 -17.25 11.75
N THR A 355 -1.96 -18.57 11.92
CA THR A 355 -2.75 -19.51 11.11
C THR A 355 -4.26 -19.22 11.14
N THR A 356 -4.72 -18.55 12.19
CA THR A 356 -6.12 -18.12 12.39
C THR A 356 -6.43 -16.75 11.80
N ASN A 357 -5.43 -16.00 11.29
CA ASN A 357 -5.65 -14.67 10.74
C ASN A 357 -6.47 -14.74 9.45
N LYS A 358 -7.69 -14.22 9.51
CA LYS A 358 -8.61 -14.13 8.36
C LYS A 358 -8.17 -13.11 7.30
N SER A 359 -7.23 -12.25 7.64
CA SER A 359 -6.72 -11.17 6.77
C SER A 359 -5.43 -11.55 6.02
N ARG A 360 -5.08 -12.83 5.99
CA ARG A 360 -3.95 -13.31 5.18
C ARG A 360 -4.33 -13.41 3.70
N LEU A 361 -3.33 -13.29 2.81
CA LEU A 361 -3.54 -13.56 1.40
C LEU A 361 -3.87 -15.05 1.20
N PRO A 362 -5.01 -15.40 0.57
CA PRO A 362 -5.31 -16.79 0.23
C PRO A 362 -4.26 -17.40 -0.69
N LEU A 363 -4.27 -18.73 -0.81
CA LEU A 363 -3.37 -19.42 -1.72
C LEU A 363 -3.57 -18.96 -3.17
N LEU A 364 -2.55 -18.34 -3.74
CA LEU A 364 -2.47 -17.97 -5.15
C LEU A 364 -1.39 -18.82 -5.82
N THR A 365 -1.77 -19.62 -6.83
CA THR A 365 -0.83 -20.53 -7.50
C THR A 365 0.12 -19.80 -8.44
N GLN A 366 -0.34 -18.74 -9.09
CA GLN A 366 0.44 -17.86 -9.97
C GLN A 366 0.01 -16.40 -9.76
N PRO A 367 0.48 -15.74 -8.70
CA PRO A 367 0.10 -14.38 -8.37
C PRO A 367 0.62 -13.38 -9.39
N SER A 368 -0.21 -12.39 -9.69
CA SER A 368 0.19 -11.11 -10.28
C SER A 368 0.04 -10.03 -9.22
N LEU A 369 1.12 -9.29 -8.95
CA LEU A 369 1.12 -8.16 -8.05
C LEU A 369 1.19 -6.87 -8.85
N VAL A 370 0.31 -5.94 -8.55
CA VAL A 370 0.30 -4.62 -9.18
C VAL A 370 -0.01 -3.53 -8.14
N GLN A 371 0.47 -2.33 -8.42
CA GLN A 371 -0.02 -1.13 -7.77
C GLN A 371 -1.01 -0.44 -8.71
N TYR A 372 -2.24 -0.23 -8.24
CA TYR A 372 -3.29 0.41 -9.01
C TYR A 372 -4.13 1.33 -8.11
N VAL A 373 -4.34 2.57 -8.53
CA VAL A 373 -5.07 3.62 -7.81
C VAL A 373 -4.71 3.73 -6.31
N GLY A 374 -3.41 3.63 -6.02
CA GLY A 374 -2.89 3.73 -4.65
C GLY A 374 -3.02 2.47 -3.80
N LEU A 375 -3.59 1.38 -4.35
CA LEU A 375 -3.72 0.09 -3.66
C LEU A 375 -2.66 -0.89 -4.15
N MET A 376 -2.16 -1.73 -3.24
CA MET A 376 -1.49 -2.97 -3.63
C MET A 376 -2.55 -4.02 -3.92
N MET A 377 -2.46 -4.63 -5.08
CA MET A 377 -3.41 -5.65 -5.49
C MET A 377 -2.69 -6.95 -5.85
N ALA A 378 -3.30 -8.06 -5.44
CA ALA A 378 -2.87 -9.41 -5.78
C ALA A 378 -4.01 -10.11 -6.52
N PHE A 379 -3.66 -10.74 -7.63
CA PHE A 379 -4.55 -11.55 -8.46
C PHE A 379 -3.92 -12.92 -8.64
N GLY A 380 -4.75 -13.96 -8.69
CA GLY A 380 -4.34 -15.30 -9.13
C GLY A 380 -5.10 -15.70 -10.37
N PRO A 381 -4.82 -16.88 -10.94
CA PRO A 381 -5.71 -17.48 -11.93
C PRO A 381 -7.10 -17.64 -11.33
N GLY A 382 -8.12 -17.06 -12.00
CA GLY A 382 -9.49 -17.05 -11.50
C GLY A 382 -10.13 -15.68 -11.59
N THR A 383 -11.10 -15.41 -10.72
CA THR A 383 -11.87 -14.16 -10.77
C THR A 383 -11.64 -13.24 -9.58
N GLU A 384 -11.02 -13.72 -8.51
CA GLU A 384 -10.90 -12.95 -7.28
C GLU A 384 -9.75 -11.95 -7.35
N ALA A 385 -10.00 -10.77 -6.76
CA ALA A 385 -9.02 -9.73 -6.55
C ALA A 385 -8.84 -9.51 -5.05
N TYR A 386 -7.61 -9.36 -4.61
CA TYR A 386 -7.27 -9.04 -3.22
C TYR A 386 -6.54 -7.71 -3.17
N GLN A 387 -6.79 -6.96 -2.11
CA GLN A 387 -6.11 -5.67 -1.87
C GLN A 387 -5.46 -5.63 -0.50
N SER A 388 -4.40 -4.86 -0.41
CA SER A 388 -3.76 -4.45 0.83
C SER A 388 -3.62 -2.94 0.86
N SER A 389 -3.96 -2.33 2.00
CA SER A 389 -3.76 -0.90 2.28
C SER A 389 -2.64 -0.65 3.30
N ASP A 390 -2.02 -1.70 3.82
CA ASP A 390 -0.99 -1.67 4.85
C ASP A 390 0.32 -2.33 4.39
N GLN A 391 0.65 -2.13 3.12
CA GLN A 391 1.92 -2.57 2.52
C GLN A 391 2.09 -4.11 2.50
N GLY A 392 1.01 -4.84 2.31
CA GLY A 392 1.04 -6.30 2.17
C GLY A 392 0.96 -7.07 3.49
N ILE A 393 0.72 -6.39 4.63
CA ILE A 393 0.59 -7.04 5.94
C ILE A 393 -0.75 -7.76 6.04
N THR A 394 -1.85 -7.08 5.66
CA THR A 394 -3.18 -7.69 5.61
C THR A 394 -3.81 -7.56 4.23
N TRP A 395 -4.64 -8.53 3.89
CA TRP A 395 -5.28 -8.63 2.59
C TRP A 395 -6.78 -8.87 2.75
N GLY A 396 -7.56 -8.23 1.88
CA GLY A 396 -9.00 -8.42 1.80
C GLY A 396 -9.47 -8.60 0.38
N ALA A 397 -10.50 -9.42 0.16
CA ALA A 397 -11.13 -9.53 -1.16
C ALA A 397 -11.73 -8.19 -1.58
N ASN A 398 -11.59 -7.84 -2.86
CA ASN A 398 -12.14 -6.62 -3.42
C ASN A 398 -13.01 -6.92 -4.65
N ALA A 399 -14.34 -6.89 -4.43
CA ALA A 399 -15.31 -7.19 -5.47
C ALA A 399 -15.32 -6.17 -6.61
N THR A 400 -14.86 -4.93 -6.39
CA THR A 400 -14.78 -3.88 -7.41
C THR A 400 -13.85 -4.26 -8.56
N TYR A 401 -12.74 -4.94 -8.25
CA TYR A 401 -11.72 -5.29 -9.23
C TYR A 401 -11.77 -6.77 -9.65
N LYS A 402 -12.89 -7.44 -9.37
CA LYS A 402 -13.08 -8.85 -9.73
C LYS A 402 -12.77 -9.05 -11.20
N LEU A 403 -11.94 -10.06 -11.49
CA LEU A 403 -11.46 -10.35 -12.83
C LEU A 403 -12.55 -11.03 -13.69
N PRO A 404 -12.51 -10.82 -15.03
CA PRO A 404 -13.27 -11.66 -15.95
C PRO A 404 -12.86 -13.15 -15.83
N ALA A 405 -13.78 -14.03 -16.17
CA ALA A 405 -13.50 -15.48 -16.16
C ALA A 405 -12.32 -15.84 -17.07
N ASN A 406 -11.56 -16.86 -16.66
CA ASN A 406 -10.37 -17.37 -17.36
C ASN A 406 -9.19 -16.37 -17.44
N THR A 407 -9.20 -15.32 -16.62
CA THR A 407 -8.03 -14.44 -16.48
C THR A 407 -6.87 -15.20 -15.83
N TYR A 408 -5.67 -14.96 -16.33
CA TYR A 408 -4.46 -15.67 -15.91
C TYR A 408 -3.36 -14.75 -15.40
N SER A 409 -3.17 -13.59 -16.02
CA SER A 409 -2.12 -12.66 -15.63
C SER A 409 -2.59 -11.22 -15.74
N VAL A 410 -2.13 -10.38 -14.79
CA VAL A 410 -2.45 -8.97 -14.68
C VAL A 410 -1.15 -8.15 -14.59
N ALA A 411 -1.12 -7.00 -15.24
CA ALA A 411 0.01 -6.05 -15.15
C ALA A 411 -0.48 -4.60 -15.25
N THR A 412 0.32 -3.65 -14.76
CA THR A 412 0.10 -2.22 -14.99
C THR A 412 1.17 -1.68 -15.93
N ASP A 413 0.80 -0.76 -16.82
CA ASP A 413 1.74 -0.08 -17.70
C ASP A 413 2.25 1.26 -17.09
N SER A 414 3.19 1.90 -17.78
CA SER A 414 3.79 3.16 -17.32
C SER A 414 2.82 4.35 -17.26
N SER A 415 1.63 4.22 -17.84
CA SER A 415 0.54 5.21 -17.73
C SER A 415 -0.41 4.89 -16.55
N GLY A 416 -0.11 3.85 -15.75
CA GLY A 416 -0.95 3.42 -14.63
C GLY A 416 -2.23 2.69 -15.06
N ARG A 417 -2.35 2.24 -16.32
CA ARG A 417 -3.48 1.44 -16.78
C ARG A 417 -3.28 -0.02 -16.37
N ILE A 418 -4.35 -0.66 -15.94
CA ILE A 418 -4.34 -2.06 -15.53
C ILE A 418 -4.86 -2.95 -16.67
N TRP A 419 -4.10 -3.98 -16.98
CA TRP A 419 -4.35 -4.92 -18.06
C TRP A 419 -4.50 -6.35 -17.52
N ALA A 420 -5.37 -7.13 -18.13
CA ALA A 420 -5.52 -8.54 -17.82
C ALA A 420 -5.58 -9.36 -19.11
N ILE A 421 -4.97 -10.54 -19.07
CA ILE A 421 -5.03 -11.52 -20.18
C ILE A 421 -5.50 -12.87 -19.67
N GLY A 422 -6.19 -13.59 -20.54
CA GLY A 422 -6.73 -14.89 -20.22
C GLY A 422 -6.30 -15.99 -21.20
N THR A 423 -6.30 -17.23 -20.72
CA THR A 423 -6.04 -18.42 -21.55
C THR A 423 -7.17 -18.74 -22.55
N ASN A 424 -8.25 -17.97 -22.50
CA ASN A 424 -9.31 -17.96 -23.51
C ASN A 424 -9.03 -17.00 -24.67
N GLY A 425 -7.85 -16.38 -24.71
CA GLY A 425 -7.44 -15.42 -25.74
C GLY A 425 -7.86 -13.98 -25.51
N LYS A 426 -8.61 -13.70 -24.45
CA LYS A 426 -9.12 -12.35 -24.20
C LYS A 426 -8.07 -11.45 -23.57
N VAL A 427 -8.06 -10.21 -24.02
CA VAL A 427 -7.29 -9.09 -23.44
C VAL A 427 -8.27 -8.06 -22.91
N TYR A 428 -8.06 -7.61 -21.70
CA TYR A 428 -8.92 -6.64 -21.03
C TYR A 428 -8.12 -5.44 -20.54
N LEU A 429 -8.74 -4.26 -20.63
CA LEU A 429 -8.33 -3.04 -19.97
C LEU A 429 -9.29 -2.73 -18.82
N GLY A 430 -8.78 -2.59 -17.61
CA GLY A 430 -9.55 -2.11 -16.46
C GLY A 430 -9.58 -0.59 -16.42
N SER A 431 -10.75 -0.01 -16.31
CA SER A 431 -10.93 1.44 -16.22
C SER A 431 -12.22 1.82 -15.48
N PHE A 432 -12.24 3.03 -14.96
CA PHE A 432 -13.46 3.64 -14.41
C PHE A 432 -14.27 4.26 -15.55
N VAL A 433 -15.50 3.80 -15.75
CA VAL A 433 -16.42 4.19 -16.82
C VAL A 433 -17.69 4.87 -16.28
#